data_41605fc9a118ee361e2885ca945e6bf4
#
_entry.id   41605fc9a118ee361e2885ca945e6bf4
#
_cell.length_a   1.000
_cell.length_b   1.000
_cell.length_c   1.000
_cell.angle_alpha   90.00
_cell.angle_beta   90.00
_cell.angle_gamma   90.00
#
_symmetry.space_group_name_H-M   'P 1'
#
loop_
_entity.id
_entity.type
_entity.pdbx_description
1 polymer ?
#
loop_
_entity_poly.entity_id
_entity_poly.type
_entity_poly.pdbx_seq_one_letter_code
_entity_poly.pdbx_strand_id
1 'polypeptide(L)'
;ILRKDMPLSKGLNLNREREVSILDRIKDLSLSPQILYSDHKNGIMIWRYMDGVEIDIISDKHEGILAALGNQVRKVHSFSTESIEKFNFLHSIETYKNIISESSNSSLLDEMNVLINTLYNKNTQFKLCHNDLTKPNILMNGSIVLLDWEYACLNDPYFDLATIFSTFQLDEISTKSFLKGYGDDFNLDLNRLDQFIRLVKLTEKAWEESIKILV
;
A
#
# COMPACT_ATOMS: atom_id res chain seq x y z
N ILE A 1 10.08 8.30 16.65
CA ILE A 1 9.60 9.25 15.63
C ILE A 1 8.27 9.79 16.08
N LEU A 2 8.04 11.09 15.90
CA LEU A 2 6.77 11.79 16.11
C LEU A 2 6.21 12.22 14.77
N ARG A 3 4.96 11.85 14.47
CA ARG A 3 4.14 12.43 13.40
C ARG A 3 3.02 13.26 14.00
N LYS A 4 2.78 14.42 13.40
CA LYS A 4 1.60 15.24 13.65
C LYS A 4 0.95 15.55 12.31
N ASP A 5 -0.34 15.32 12.22
CA ASP A 5 -1.10 15.55 11.00
C ASP A 5 -1.09 17.02 10.57
N MET A 6 -1.00 17.23 9.29
CA MET A 6 -1.21 18.52 8.63
C MET A 6 -2.68 18.64 8.16
N PRO A 7 -3.17 19.85 7.86
CA PRO A 7 -4.51 20.03 7.29
C PRO A 7 -4.79 19.17 6.06
N LEU A 8 -3.75 18.89 5.25
CA LEU A 8 -3.79 18.03 4.09
C LEU A 8 -4.32 16.61 4.39
N SER A 9 -3.98 16.04 5.55
CA SER A 9 -4.44 14.71 5.96
C SER A 9 -5.97 14.62 6.01
N LYS A 10 -6.65 15.71 6.40
CA LYS A 10 -8.11 15.80 6.39
C LYS A 10 -8.68 15.90 4.97
N GLY A 11 -8.04 16.70 4.11
CA GLY A 11 -8.43 16.83 2.70
C GLY A 11 -8.37 15.50 1.96
N LEU A 12 -7.34 14.69 2.22
CA LEU A 12 -7.19 13.35 1.66
C LEU A 12 -8.03 12.27 2.36
N ASN A 13 -8.84 12.63 3.34
CA ASN A 13 -9.70 11.71 4.10
C ASN A 13 -8.92 10.53 4.73
N LEU A 14 -7.72 10.80 5.25
CA LEU A 14 -6.92 9.78 5.94
C LEU A 14 -7.58 9.40 7.27
N ASN A 15 -7.79 8.11 7.47
CA ASN A 15 -8.45 7.60 8.67
C ASN A 15 -7.42 7.12 9.70
N ARG A 16 -7.09 7.97 10.67
CA ARG A 16 -6.09 7.69 11.71
C ARG A 16 -6.52 6.64 12.74
N GLU A 17 -7.80 6.53 13.00
CA GLU A 17 -8.33 5.47 13.87
C GLU A 17 -8.16 4.09 13.22
N ARG A 18 -8.44 3.98 11.93
CA ARG A 18 -8.20 2.75 11.15
C ARG A 18 -6.73 2.38 11.14
N GLU A 19 -5.83 3.33 10.85
CA GLU A 19 -4.38 3.11 10.86
C GLU A 19 -3.91 2.53 12.20
N VAL A 20 -4.28 3.18 13.32
CA VAL A 20 -3.93 2.72 14.67
C VAL A 20 -4.51 1.33 14.94
N SER A 21 -5.78 1.10 14.57
CA SER A 21 -6.44 -0.20 14.73
C SER A 21 -5.73 -1.31 13.98
N ILE A 22 -5.30 -1.07 12.74
CA ILE A 22 -4.55 -2.04 11.94
C ILE A 22 -3.19 -2.31 12.60
N LEU A 23 -2.44 -1.27 12.94
CA LEU A 23 -1.11 -1.40 13.55
C LEU A 23 -1.14 -2.15 14.89
N ASP A 24 -2.16 -1.91 15.73
CA ASP A 24 -2.32 -2.65 16.99
C ASP A 24 -2.58 -4.14 16.76
N ARG A 25 -3.31 -4.50 15.70
CA ARG A 25 -3.63 -5.89 15.37
C ARG A 25 -2.44 -6.65 14.79
N ILE A 26 -1.60 -6.00 13.98
CA ILE A 26 -0.44 -6.62 13.34
C ILE A 26 0.85 -6.54 14.17
N LYS A 27 0.81 -5.93 15.36
CA LYS A 27 1.99 -5.67 16.21
C LYS A 27 2.85 -6.91 16.49
N ASP A 28 2.20 -8.08 16.67
CA ASP A 28 2.87 -9.33 16.98
C ASP A 28 3.48 -10.01 15.73
N LEU A 29 3.20 -9.50 14.53
CA LEU A 29 3.72 -10.05 13.28
C LEU A 29 5.09 -9.46 12.88
N SER A 30 5.61 -8.52 13.64
CA SER A 30 6.87 -7.81 13.33
C SER A 30 6.89 -7.20 11.93
N LEU A 31 5.72 -6.71 11.47
CA LEU A 31 5.56 -6.09 10.14
C LEU A 31 5.78 -4.57 10.16
N SER A 32 5.62 -3.93 11.30
CA SER A 32 5.67 -2.48 11.46
C SER A 32 6.45 -2.06 12.69
N PRO A 33 6.91 -0.80 12.78
CA PRO A 33 7.46 -0.25 14.03
C PRO A 33 6.42 -0.28 15.15
N GLN A 34 6.89 -0.47 16.39
CA GLN A 34 6.02 -0.45 17.56
C GLN A 34 5.46 0.96 17.80
N ILE A 35 4.13 1.07 17.94
CA ILE A 35 3.49 2.31 18.41
C ILE A 35 3.80 2.47 19.89
N LEU A 36 4.28 3.65 20.27
CA LEU A 36 4.56 4.05 21.65
C LEU A 36 3.43 4.91 22.22
N TYR A 37 2.79 5.71 21.36
CA TYR A 37 1.66 6.57 21.72
C TYR A 37 0.85 6.89 20.48
N SER A 38 -0.46 7.01 20.62
CA SER A 38 -1.34 7.51 19.58
C SER A 38 -2.49 8.35 20.15
N ASP A 39 -2.77 9.45 19.48
CA ASP A 39 -3.95 10.29 19.67
C ASP A 39 -4.53 10.62 18.32
N HIS A 40 -5.35 9.70 17.81
CA HIS A 40 -5.94 9.80 16.47
C HIS A 40 -6.86 11.01 16.31
N LYS A 41 -7.48 11.52 17.42
CA LYS A 41 -8.35 12.69 17.39
C LYS A 41 -7.58 13.97 17.11
N ASN A 42 -6.36 14.07 17.65
CA ASN A 42 -5.46 15.20 17.45
C ASN A 42 -4.42 14.96 16.35
N GLY A 43 -4.47 13.80 15.66
CA GLY A 43 -3.57 13.43 14.59
C GLY A 43 -2.12 13.26 15.05
N ILE A 44 -1.91 12.73 16.26
CA ILE A 44 -0.58 12.52 16.83
C ILE A 44 -0.30 11.03 16.91
N MET A 45 0.86 10.62 16.41
CA MET A 45 1.39 9.26 16.57
C MET A 45 2.89 9.29 16.88
N ILE A 46 3.31 8.48 17.85
CA ILE A 46 4.72 8.27 18.21
C ILE A 46 5.00 6.79 18.08
N TRP A 47 6.03 6.44 17.32
CA TRP A 47 6.51 5.07 17.21
C TRP A 47 8.00 4.97 17.48
N ARG A 48 8.43 3.74 17.81
CA ARG A 48 9.84 3.44 18.03
C ARG A 48 10.62 3.74 16.76
N TYR A 49 11.70 4.49 16.91
CA TYR A 49 12.64 4.65 15.78
C TYR A 49 13.20 3.29 15.38
N MET A 50 13.18 3.02 14.09
CA MET A 50 13.82 1.85 13.50
C MET A 50 15.05 2.33 12.72
N ASP A 51 16.21 1.84 13.10
CA ASP A 51 17.39 1.96 12.27
C ASP A 51 17.26 0.95 11.12
N GLY A 52 17.69 1.29 9.93
CA GLY A 52 17.56 0.41 8.77
C GLY A 52 17.96 1.11 7.48
N VAL A 53 18.09 0.33 6.44
CA VAL A 53 18.39 0.83 5.09
C VAL A 53 17.22 0.52 4.16
N GLU A 54 16.96 1.42 3.22
CA GLU A 54 16.07 1.13 2.11
C GLU A 54 16.61 -0.07 1.33
N ILE A 55 15.71 -0.94 0.87
CA ILE A 55 16.15 -2.07 0.06
C ILE A 55 16.59 -1.59 -1.32
N ASP A 56 17.84 -1.90 -1.64
CA ASP A 56 18.39 -1.71 -2.98
C ASP A 56 18.45 -3.04 -3.71
N ILE A 57 17.73 -3.16 -4.81
CA ILE A 57 17.62 -4.38 -5.60
C ILE A 57 18.75 -4.47 -6.67
N ILE A 58 19.64 -3.49 -6.76
CA ILE A 58 20.67 -3.44 -7.82
C ILE A 58 21.92 -4.30 -7.50
N SER A 59 22.10 -4.78 -6.27
CA SER A 59 23.26 -5.59 -5.85
C SER A 59 23.04 -7.09 -5.98
N ASP A 60 24.08 -7.90 -6.14
CA ASP A 60 24.03 -9.37 -6.34
C ASP A 60 23.40 -10.23 -5.22
N LYS A 61 22.82 -9.60 -4.20
CA LYS A 61 22.18 -10.28 -3.05
C LYS A 61 20.64 -10.23 -3.07
N HIS A 62 20.04 -9.93 -4.19
CA HIS A 62 18.61 -9.62 -4.33
C HIS A 62 17.65 -10.74 -3.99
N GLU A 63 17.96 -11.96 -4.39
CA GLU A 63 17.01 -13.07 -4.31
C GLU A 63 16.50 -13.29 -2.88
N GLY A 64 17.38 -13.26 -1.89
CA GLY A 64 17.01 -13.41 -0.49
C GLY A 64 16.15 -12.26 0.04
N ILE A 65 16.44 -11.03 -0.38
CA ILE A 65 15.70 -9.81 0.02
C ILE A 65 14.30 -9.83 -0.60
N LEU A 66 14.19 -10.17 -1.89
CA LEU A 66 12.90 -10.25 -2.58
C LEU A 66 12.01 -11.36 -2.01
N ALA A 67 12.60 -12.52 -1.69
CA ALA A 67 11.86 -13.59 -1.02
C ALA A 67 11.41 -13.16 0.39
N ALA A 68 12.26 -12.44 1.14
CA ALA A 68 11.87 -11.88 2.44
C ALA A 68 10.74 -10.86 2.31
N LEU A 69 10.77 -9.97 1.29
CA LEU A 69 9.70 -9.02 1.01
C LEU A 69 8.40 -9.76 0.65
N GLY A 70 8.47 -10.74 -0.26
CA GLY A 70 7.31 -11.56 -0.63
C GLY A 70 6.66 -12.22 0.59
N ASN A 71 7.47 -12.77 1.51
CA ASN A 71 6.96 -13.37 2.74
C ASN A 71 6.25 -12.35 3.66
N GLN A 72 6.79 -11.12 3.79
CA GLN A 72 6.12 -10.09 4.60
C GLN A 72 4.80 -9.64 3.96
N VAL A 73 4.77 -9.45 2.65
CA VAL A 73 3.54 -9.10 1.92
C VAL A 73 2.49 -10.23 2.03
N ARG A 74 2.91 -11.49 1.94
CA ARG A 74 2.01 -12.63 2.19
C ARG A 74 1.40 -12.60 3.59
N LYS A 75 2.19 -12.28 4.63
CA LYS A 75 1.66 -12.16 6.00
C LYS A 75 0.58 -11.09 6.10
N VAL A 76 0.78 -9.93 5.44
CA VAL A 76 -0.22 -8.86 5.37
C VAL A 76 -1.50 -9.38 4.70
N HIS A 77 -1.40 -9.95 3.50
CA HIS A 77 -2.54 -10.43 2.72
C HIS A 77 -3.24 -11.66 3.33
N SER A 78 -2.57 -12.39 4.21
CA SER A 78 -3.13 -13.56 4.93
C SER A 78 -3.73 -13.17 6.28
N PHE A 79 -3.62 -11.91 6.69
CA PHE A 79 -4.16 -11.46 7.97
C PHE A 79 -5.69 -11.54 7.96
N SER A 80 -6.28 -12.03 9.07
CA SER A 80 -7.74 -12.11 9.20
C SER A 80 -8.38 -10.73 9.20
N THR A 81 -9.35 -10.54 8.29
CA THR A 81 -10.03 -9.26 8.10
C THR A 81 -11.37 -9.17 8.80
N GLU A 82 -11.79 -10.20 9.56
CA GLU A 82 -13.12 -10.32 10.17
C GLU A 82 -13.54 -9.15 11.05
N SER A 83 -12.59 -8.38 11.51
CA SER A 83 -12.80 -7.24 12.40
C SER A 83 -12.18 -5.93 11.89
N ILE A 84 -11.73 -5.89 10.65
CA ILE A 84 -11.34 -4.65 9.99
C ILE A 84 -12.61 -4.03 9.40
N GLU A 85 -12.86 -2.74 9.70
CA GLU A 85 -13.98 -2.01 9.12
C GLU A 85 -14.02 -2.18 7.60
N LYS A 86 -15.22 -2.22 7.05
CA LYS A 86 -15.49 -2.37 5.60
C LYS A 86 -15.00 -1.19 4.74
N PHE A 87 -14.00 -0.45 5.22
CA PHE A 87 -13.36 0.59 4.44
C PHE A 87 -12.45 -0.10 3.43
N ASN A 88 -12.77 0.03 2.17
CA ASN A 88 -11.97 -0.50 1.10
C ASN A 88 -11.32 0.64 0.30
N PHE A 89 -10.35 0.28 -0.53
CA PHE A 89 -9.59 1.19 -1.36
C PHE A 89 -10.46 2.09 -2.26
N LEU A 90 -11.64 1.63 -2.69
CA LEU A 90 -12.53 2.40 -3.57
C LEU A 90 -13.04 3.69 -2.90
N HIS A 91 -13.09 3.75 -1.57
CA HIS A 91 -13.38 5.00 -0.86
C HIS A 91 -12.29 6.06 -1.03
N SER A 92 -11.02 5.64 -1.08
CA SER A 92 -9.89 6.56 -1.35
C SER A 92 -9.96 7.10 -2.78
N ILE A 93 -10.27 6.24 -3.74
CA ILE A 93 -10.50 6.65 -5.13
C ILE A 93 -11.64 7.68 -5.25
N GLU A 94 -12.74 7.47 -4.55
CA GLU A 94 -13.87 8.40 -4.55
C GLU A 94 -13.46 9.77 -3.97
N THR A 95 -12.62 9.78 -2.93
CA THR A 95 -12.06 11.03 -2.38
C THR A 95 -11.26 11.79 -3.45
N TYR A 96 -10.36 11.13 -4.17
CA TYR A 96 -9.59 11.77 -5.24
C TYR A 96 -10.48 12.30 -6.35
N LYS A 97 -11.49 11.52 -6.78
CA LYS A 97 -12.46 11.96 -7.78
C LYS A 97 -13.19 13.23 -7.36
N ASN A 98 -13.65 13.31 -6.13
CA ASN A 98 -14.35 14.49 -5.61
C ASN A 98 -13.44 15.72 -5.60
N ILE A 99 -12.16 15.58 -5.23
CA ILE A 99 -11.19 16.68 -5.23
C ILE A 99 -10.90 17.14 -6.68
N ILE A 100 -10.66 16.20 -7.60
CA ILE A 100 -10.23 16.49 -8.97
C ILE A 100 -11.40 16.89 -9.87
N SER A 101 -12.63 16.48 -9.57
CA SER A 101 -13.80 16.75 -10.42
C SER A 101 -14.05 18.25 -10.69
N GLU A 102 -13.54 19.12 -9.82
CA GLU A 102 -13.58 20.56 -10.00
C GLU A 102 -12.46 21.08 -10.94
N SER A 103 -11.53 20.22 -11.34
CA SER A 103 -10.43 20.52 -12.25
C SER A 103 -10.63 19.90 -13.64
N SER A 104 -9.92 20.40 -14.65
CA SER A 104 -10.08 20.01 -16.07
C SER A 104 -9.58 18.59 -16.44
N ASN A 105 -9.30 17.70 -15.48
CA ASN A 105 -8.67 16.39 -15.70
C ASN A 105 -9.68 15.22 -15.85
N SER A 106 -10.74 15.40 -16.64
CA SER A 106 -11.75 14.36 -16.88
C SER A 106 -11.16 13.05 -17.43
N SER A 107 -10.16 13.12 -18.31
CA SER A 107 -9.56 11.93 -18.92
C SER A 107 -8.87 10.98 -17.92
N LEU A 108 -8.24 11.52 -16.86
CA LEU A 108 -7.64 10.72 -15.79
C LEU A 108 -8.70 9.93 -15.04
N LEU A 109 -9.79 10.61 -14.68
CA LEU A 109 -10.89 9.99 -13.94
C LEU A 109 -11.63 8.95 -14.78
N ASP A 110 -11.83 9.23 -16.08
CA ASP A 110 -12.48 8.28 -17.01
C ASP A 110 -11.66 7.00 -17.15
N GLU A 111 -10.33 7.11 -17.31
CA GLU A 111 -9.44 5.97 -17.40
C GLU A 111 -9.42 5.15 -16.10
N MET A 112 -9.35 5.82 -14.94
CA MET A 112 -9.45 5.16 -13.63
C MET A 112 -10.78 4.41 -13.48
N ASN A 113 -11.90 5.01 -13.86
CA ASN A 113 -13.22 4.38 -13.79
C ASN A 113 -13.29 3.12 -14.66
N VAL A 114 -12.76 3.14 -15.86
CA VAL A 114 -12.71 1.96 -16.76
C VAL A 114 -11.93 0.83 -16.10
N LEU A 115 -10.74 1.11 -15.57
CA LEU A 115 -9.93 0.09 -14.91
C LEU A 115 -10.59 -0.44 -13.63
N ILE A 116 -11.14 0.43 -12.80
CA ILE A 116 -11.82 0.03 -11.57
C ILE A 116 -13.00 -0.89 -11.89
N ASN A 117 -13.84 -0.54 -12.84
CA ASN A 117 -14.99 -1.36 -13.24
C ASN A 117 -14.57 -2.72 -13.83
N THR A 118 -13.38 -2.79 -14.44
CA THR A 118 -12.83 -4.03 -15.00
C THR A 118 -12.23 -4.92 -13.91
N LEU A 119 -11.45 -4.33 -13.00
CA LEU A 119 -10.65 -5.06 -12.02
C LEU A 119 -11.44 -5.44 -10.76
N TYR A 120 -12.32 -4.56 -10.29
CA TYR A 120 -13.13 -4.78 -9.09
C TYR A 120 -14.53 -5.23 -9.46
N ASN A 121 -14.84 -6.48 -9.14
CA ASN A 121 -16.13 -7.08 -9.43
C ASN A 121 -16.59 -7.95 -8.24
N LYS A 122 -17.75 -8.60 -8.37
CA LYS A 122 -18.34 -9.43 -7.31
C LYS A 122 -17.45 -10.59 -6.82
N ASN A 123 -16.45 -10.97 -7.60
CA ASN A 123 -15.51 -12.05 -7.26
C ASN A 123 -14.20 -11.53 -6.65
N THR A 124 -14.02 -10.21 -6.52
CA THR A 124 -12.83 -9.61 -5.91
C THR A 124 -12.73 -10.05 -4.45
N GLN A 125 -11.62 -10.69 -4.11
CA GLN A 125 -11.33 -11.10 -2.74
C GLN A 125 -10.51 -10.02 -2.06
N PHE A 126 -11.18 -9.17 -1.29
CA PHE A 126 -10.51 -8.14 -0.53
C PHE A 126 -9.69 -8.75 0.61
N LYS A 127 -8.44 -8.32 0.72
CA LYS A 127 -7.49 -8.66 1.78
C LYS A 127 -7.00 -7.38 2.45
N LEU A 128 -6.39 -7.49 3.63
CA LEU A 128 -5.61 -6.37 4.16
C LEU A 128 -4.47 -6.10 3.19
N CYS A 129 -4.35 -4.87 2.71
CA CYS A 129 -3.29 -4.38 1.87
C CYS A 129 -2.67 -3.13 2.51
N HIS A 130 -1.40 -2.92 2.25
CA HIS A 130 -0.68 -1.72 2.68
C HIS A 130 -1.07 -0.49 1.82
N ASN A 131 -1.25 -0.72 0.53
CA ASN A 131 -1.61 0.25 -0.51
C ASN A 131 -0.56 1.34 -0.81
N ASP A 132 0.63 1.26 -0.22
CA ASP A 132 1.75 2.19 -0.49
C ASP A 132 3.11 1.50 -0.27
N LEU A 133 3.34 0.36 -0.94
CA LEU A 133 4.60 -0.40 -0.85
C LEU A 133 5.67 0.16 -1.79
N THR A 134 5.99 1.45 -1.60
CA THR A 134 7.08 2.15 -2.28
C THR A 134 8.42 1.97 -1.56
N LYS A 135 9.56 2.29 -2.22
CA LYS A 135 10.90 2.09 -1.64
C LYS A 135 11.08 2.72 -0.25
N PRO A 136 10.69 4.00 -0.03
CA PRO A 136 10.86 4.62 1.29
C PRO A 136 10.10 3.93 2.41
N ASN A 137 9.04 3.18 2.07
CA ASN A 137 8.19 2.50 3.04
C ASN A 137 8.64 1.07 3.34
N ILE A 138 9.77 0.61 2.78
CA ILE A 138 10.30 -0.74 2.97
C ILE A 138 11.73 -0.68 3.49
N LEU A 139 11.91 -1.02 4.78
CA LEU A 139 13.22 -1.01 5.42
C LEU A 139 13.74 -2.43 5.66
N MET A 140 15.06 -2.58 5.52
CA MET A 140 15.81 -3.75 5.98
C MET A 140 16.49 -3.44 7.31
N ASN A 141 16.08 -4.17 8.36
CA ASN A 141 16.69 -4.13 9.69
C ASN A 141 16.77 -5.57 10.26
N GLY A 142 17.69 -6.38 9.70
CA GLY A 142 17.72 -7.82 10.00
C GLY A 142 16.52 -8.60 9.43
N SER A 143 15.39 -7.95 9.27
CA SER A 143 14.18 -8.40 8.56
C SER A 143 13.55 -7.25 7.79
N ILE A 144 12.62 -7.54 6.89
CA ILE A 144 11.82 -6.50 6.21
C ILE A 144 10.79 -5.94 7.17
N VAL A 145 10.74 -4.61 7.28
CA VAL A 145 9.74 -3.84 8.04
C VAL A 145 9.05 -2.87 7.10
N LEU A 146 7.73 -2.80 7.19
CA LEU A 146 6.89 -1.94 6.38
C LEU A 146 6.51 -0.69 7.20
N LEU A 147 6.73 0.48 6.60
CA LEU A 147 6.47 1.80 7.21
C LEU A 147 5.24 2.44 6.59
N ASP A 148 4.69 3.42 7.27
CA ASP A 148 3.65 4.33 6.80
C ASP A 148 2.35 3.63 6.33
N TRP A 149 1.62 3.10 7.29
CA TRP A 149 0.38 2.34 7.10
C TRP A 149 -0.87 3.22 6.93
N GLU A 150 -0.72 4.49 6.64
CA GLU A 150 -1.84 5.46 6.60
C GLU A 150 -2.88 5.15 5.51
N TYR A 151 -2.46 4.48 4.43
CA TYR A 151 -3.35 4.02 3.34
C TYR A 151 -3.84 2.58 3.53
N ALA A 152 -3.37 1.87 4.56
CA ALA A 152 -3.74 0.48 4.76
C ALA A 152 -5.26 0.31 4.93
N CYS A 153 -5.82 -0.61 4.15
CA CYS A 153 -7.23 -0.95 4.17
C CYS A 153 -7.48 -2.26 3.40
N LEU A 154 -8.75 -2.64 3.27
CA LEU A 154 -9.11 -3.76 2.41
C LEU A 154 -8.99 -3.39 0.94
N ASN A 155 -8.22 -4.17 0.18
CA ASN A 155 -8.03 -4.00 -1.25
C ASN A 155 -7.83 -5.36 -1.93
N ASP A 156 -7.77 -5.36 -3.26
CA ASP A 156 -7.27 -6.49 -4.02
C ASP A 156 -5.75 -6.60 -3.86
N PRO A 157 -5.19 -7.76 -3.48
CA PRO A 157 -3.75 -7.97 -3.30
C PRO A 157 -2.90 -7.56 -4.49
N TYR A 158 -3.45 -7.61 -5.69
CA TYR A 158 -2.74 -7.17 -6.89
C TYR A 158 -2.34 -5.70 -6.87
N PHE A 159 -2.99 -4.85 -6.05
CA PHE A 159 -2.59 -3.45 -5.90
C PHE A 159 -1.21 -3.34 -5.23
N ASP A 160 -0.99 -4.04 -4.11
CA ASP A 160 0.32 -4.09 -3.44
C ASP A 160 1.39 -4.76 -4.33
N LEU A 161 1.04 -5.86 -5.01
CA LEU A 161 1.94 -6.51 -5.96
C LEU A 161 2.34 -5.55 -7.08
N ALA A 162 1.38 -4.86 -7.69
CA ALA A 162 1.61 -3.89 -8.76
C ALA A 162 2.51 -2.73 -8.31
N THR A 163 2.31 -2.23 -7.09
CA THR A 163 3.16 -1.19 -6.50
C THR A 163 4.61 -1.67 -6.38
N ILE A 164 4.84 -2.87 -5.85
CA ILE A 164 6.18 -3.47 -5.73
C ILE A 164 6.81 -3.70 -7.11
N PHE A 165 6.07 -4.33 -8.02
CA PHE A 165 6.59 -4.64 -9.36
C PHE A 165 6.93 -3.38 -10.15
N SER A 166 6.11 -2.33 -10.05
CA SER A 166 6.38 -1.04 -10.68
C SER A 166 7.56 -0.32 -10.02
N THR A 167 7.60 -0.27 -8.70
CA THR A 167 8.62 0.44 -7.92
C THR A 167 10.01 -0.15 -8.12
N PHE A 168 10.13 -1.48 -8.12
CA PHE A 168 11.39 -2.19 -8.21
C PHE A 168 11.71 -2.68 -9.62
N GLN A 169 10.81 -2.50 -10.59
CA GLN A 169 10.99 -2.93 -11.99
C GLN A 169 11.41 -4.40 -12.10
N LEU A 170 10.68 -5.28 -11.38
CA LEU A 170 11.05 -6.69 -11.27
C LEU A 170 11.07 -7.39 -12.64
N ASP A 171 12.21 -7.93 -13.00
CA ASP A 171 12.38 -8.81 -14.15
C ASP A 171 11.90 -10.25 -13.80
N GLU A 172 12.07 -11.19 -14.73
CA GLU A 172 11.62 -12.58 -14.53
C GLU A 172 12.31 -13.27 -13.36
N ILE A 173 13.62 -13.05 -13.15
CA ILE A 173 14.39 -13.66 -12.06
C ILE A 173 13.95 -13.09 -10.72
N SER A 174 13.87 -11.78 -10.64
CA SER A 174 13.40 -11.03 -9.47
C SER A 174 11.97 -11.42 -9.10
N THR A 175 11.11 -11.56 -10.10
CA THR A 175 9.71 -12.03 -9.94
C THR A 175 9.68 -13.42 -9.30
N LYS A 176 10.45 -14.37 -9.80
CA LYS A 176 10.54 -15.73 -9.24
C LYS A 176 11.02 -15.70 -7.79
N SER A 177 12.02 -14.88 -7.48
CA SER A 177 12.54 -14.72 -6.12
C SER A 177 11.49 -14.14 -5.18
N PHE A 178 10.76 -13.11 -5.59
CA PHE A 178 9.67 -12.55 -4.82
C PHE A 178 8.55 -13.58 -4.58
N LEU A 179 8.10 -14.27 -5.62
CA LEU A 179 7.03 -15.26 -5.54
C LEU A 179 7.40 -16.45 -4.65
N LYS A 180 8.67 -16.87 -4.61
CA LYS A 180 9.16 -17.90 -3.68
C LYS A 180 8.84 -17.54 -2.21
N GLY A 181 8.90 -16.28 -1.85
CA GLY A 181 8.52 -15.81 -0.51
C GLY A 181 7.04 -15.56 -0.35
N TYR A 182 6.40 -15.03 -1.39
CA TYR A 182 4.97 -14.73 -1.37
C TYR A 182 4.11 -16.00 -1.35
N GLY A 183 4.53 -17.06 -2.03
CA GLY A 183 3.92 -18.40 -2.01
C GLY A 183 4.02 -19.09 -3.35
N ASP A 184 4.59 -20.27 -3.36
CA ASP A 184 4.75 -21.11 -4.56
C ASP A 184 3.39 -21.55 -5.16
N ASP A 185 2.34 -21.50 -4.37
CA ASP A 185 0.95 -21.80 -4.75
C ASP A 185 0.23 -20.61 -5.41
N PHE A 186 0.83 -19.42 -5.38
CA PHE A 186 0.25 -18.23 -6.00
C PHE A 186 0.53 -18.19 -7.50
N ASN A 187 -0.53 -18.34 -8.29
CA ASN A 187 -0.45 -18.22 -9.75
C ASN A 187 -0.63 -16.76 -10.17
N LEU A 188 0.48 -16.09 -10.48
CA LEU A 188 0.47 -14.68 -10.90
C LEU A 188 -0.11 -14.55 -12.33
N ASP A 189 -1.24 -13.86 -12.43
CA ASP A 189 -1.80 -13.43 -13.72
C ASP A 189 -1.12 -12.14 -14.18
N LEU A 190 -0.22 -12.24 -15.15
CA LEU A 190 0.54 -11.10 -15.68
C LEU A 190 -0.35 -10.05 -16.34
N ASN A 191 -1.42 -10.45 -17.03
CA ASN A 191 -2.34 -9.50 -17.66
C ASN A 191 -3.09 -8.68 -16.59
N ARG A 192 -3.49 -9.34 -15.51
CA ARG A 192 -4.10 -8.67 -14.37
C ARG A 192 -3.11 -7.75 -13.66
N LEU A 193 -1.88 -8.18 -13.47
CA LEU A 193 -0.80 -7.39 -12.89
C LEU A 193 -0.56 -6.10 -13.69
N ASP A 194 -0.45 -6.18 -15.01
CA ASP A 194 -0.25 -5.02 -15.88
C ASP A 194 -1.39 -4.00 -15.77
N GLN A 195 -2.62 -4.47 -15.67
CA GLN A 195 -3.78 -3.59 -15.45
C GLN A 195 -3.72 -2.91 -14.08
N PHE A 196 -3.30 -3.63 -13.03
CA PHE A 196 -3.10 -3.04 -11.71
C PHE A 196 -1.92 -2.06 -11.67
N ILE A 197 -0.80 -2.33 -12.37
CA ILE A 197 0.31 -1.38 -12.53
C ILE A 197 -0.19 -0.07 -13.16
N ARG A 198 -1.04 -0.17 -14.16
CA ARG A 198 -1.66 1.02 -14.77
C ARG A 198 -2.56 1.75 -13.77
N LEU A 199 -3.37 1.04 -12.99
CA LEU A 199 -4.23 1.63 -11.95
C LEU A 199 -3.41 2.32 -10.86
N VAL A 200 -2.31 1.71 -10.40
CA VAL A 200 -1.38 2.30 -9.42
C VAL A 200 -0.85 3.64 -9.93
N LYS A 201 -0.33 3.70 -11.15
CA LYS A 201 0.18 4.95 -11.77
C LYS A 201 -0.89 6.04 -11.90
N LEU A 202 -2.12 5.67 -12.23
CA LEU A 202 -3.22 6.62 -12.29
C LEU A 202 -3.62 7.11 -10.89
N THR A 203 -3.56 6.23 -9.88
CA THR A 203 -3.83 6.59 -8.48
C THR A 203 -2.77 7.54 -7.94
N GLU A 204 -1.49 7.29 -8.21
CA GLU A 204 -0.38 8.19 -7.87
C GLU A 204 -0.60 9.57 -8.49
N LYS A 205 -0.93 9.61 -9.79
CA LYS A 205 -1.22 10.87 -10.48
C LYS A 205 -2.45 11.59 -9.92
N ALA A 206 -3.50 10.85 -9.56
CA ALA A 206 -4.69 11.44 -8.93
C ALA A 206 -4.37 12.01 -7.54
N TRP A 207 -3.52 11.32 -6.78
CA TRP A 207 -3.02 11.81 -5.49
C TRP A 207 -2.21 13.12 -5.68
N GLU A 208 -1.26 13.16 -6.63
CA GLU A 208 -0.46 14.36 -6.93
C GLU A 208 -1.34 15.55 -7.33
N GLU A 209 -2.33 15.34 -8.20
CA GLU A 209 -3.27 16.40 -8.59
C GLU A 209 -4.11 16.85 -7.40
N SER A 210 -4.56 15.92 -6.56
CA SER A 210 -5.31 16.27 -5.34
C SER A 210 -4.48 17.13 -4.38
N ILE A 211 -3.19 16.83 -4.20
CA ILE A 211 -2.27 17.64 -3.38
C ILE A 211 -2.17 19.06 -3.92
N LYS A 212 -1.99 19.24 -5.25
CA LYS A 212 -1.89 20.56 -5.89
C LYS A 212 -3.14 21.43 -5.68
N ILE A 213 -4.30 20.79 -5.55
CA ILE A 213 -5.58 21.49 -5.32
C ILE A 213 -5.76 21.87 -3.84
N LEU A 214 -5.25 21.02 -2.93
CA LEU A 214 -5.44 21.19 -1.49
C LEU A 214 -4.39 22.10 -0.82
N VAL A 215 -3.26 22.38 -1.48
CA VAL A 215 -2.17 23.24 -1.01
C VAL A 215 -2.19 24.59 -1.73
#